data_60cca7e3e3efede75aa9f26a40777886
#
_entry.id   60cca7e3e3efede75aa9f26a40777886
#
_cell.length_a   1.000
_cell.length_b   1.000
_cell.length_c   1.000
_cell.angle_alpha   90.00
_cell.angle_beta   90.00
_cell.angle_gamma   90.00
#
_symmetry.space_group_name_H-M   'P 1'
#
loop_
_entity.id
_entity.type
_entity.pdbx_description
1 polymer ?
#
loop_
_entity_poly.entity_id
_entity_poly.type
_entity_poly.pdbx_seq_one_letter_code
_entity_poly.pdbx_strand_id
1 'polypeptide(L)'
;MYWPMSVIGVHIVRLFGMELSRHTLARACLSAVVVSGGLVPFHFRKHLPVWVRVACLALIFASIGICCVWNFRIMRSHVENPPEWDFRVFWMYGKVLARHGNVYLPSEYQEFKELFQSDTQFTEASLNVGATYPPHSMLLFEPLGFSNIHTAYLLWYVLQTAALLAAIELLRRIFLGGSGVWGLGLAALLLFALRGTWVTINFGQTNFLVLLLILLYWRDHELPRAGVWLALGILVKLYVVFLLLYPLLRRQWLVVAWTVVSSLLLAFASLLVLGPTTFFSYFTLHPASHLPSWVYSERINQSLLAVILRSSNRGLGSHGPLAQPLFLALALLLACVTSWLVYRLRRRCEYGLALVLVLTLLLYPGTLVHYTLILLIPLLVIWEYREDFPGGIWGTVGLIAFVYGSIALQQGDSTFAAMLLVWMVLAGLAVFRTQNLQTIQPEGSDLLTAPH
;
A
#
# COMPACT_ATOMS: atom_id res chain seq x y z
N MET A 1 4.08 7.19 -20.85
CA MET A 1 3.27 7.73 -21.95
C MET A 1 2.26 8.71 -21.36
N TYR A 2 2.69 9.98 -21.20
CA TYR A 2 1.75 11.07 -21.10
C TYR A 2 1.05 11.12 -22.46
N TRP A 3 -0.22 10.82 -22.50
CA TRP A 3 -1.03 11.15 -23.66
C TRP A 3 -0.93 12.66 -23.84
N PRO A 4 -0.56 13.19 -25.01
CA PRO A 4 -0.62 14.61 -25.24
C PRO A 4 -2.07 15.07 -25.08
N MET A 5 -2.35 15.77 -23.99
CA MET A 5 -3.66 16.34 -23.65
C MET A 5 -4.01 17.56 -24.49
N SER A 6 -3.54 17.67 -25.72
CA SER A 6 -3.70 18.89 -26.52
C SER A 6 -4.89 18.93 -27.48
N VAL A 7 -5.76 17.91 -27.53
CA VAL A 7 -6.82 17.88 -28.58
C VAL A 7 -8.25 17.63 -28.08
N ILE A 8 -8.48 17.35 -26.78
CA ILE A 8 -9.86 17.17 -26.30
C ILE A 8 -10.14 18.30 -25.30
N GLY A 9 -11.09 19.19 -25.64
CA GLY A 9 -11.51 20.32 -24.82
C GLY A 9 -11.72 19.91 -23.36
N VAL A 10 -10.79 20.33 -22.48
CA VAL A 10 -10.83 20.06 -21.05
C VAL A 10 -11.95 20.92 -20.45
N HIS A 11 -13.13 20.35 -20.26
CA HIS A 11 -14.17 20.99 -19.46
C HIS A 11 -13.80 20.83 -17.97
N ILE A 12 -13.32 21.92 -17.37
CA ILE A 12 -12.95 21.99 -15.97
C ILE A 12 -14.22 22.21 -15.14
N VAL A 13 -14.43 21.35 -14.15
CA VAL A 13 -15.48 21.52 -13.14
C VAL A 13 -14.83 22.02 -11.87
N ARG A 14 -15.23 23.19 -11.38
CA ARG A 14 -14.81 23.71 -10.07
C ARG A 14 -15.66 23.08 -8.97
N LEU A 15 -15.09 22.20 -8.18
CA LEU A 15 -15.72 21.65 -6.98
C LEU A 15 -14.83 22.01 -5.77
N PHE A 16 -15.39 22.71 -4.79
CA PHE A 16 -14.67 23.14 -3.57
C PHE A 16 -13.34 23.85 -3.83
N GLY A 17 -13.28 24.71 -4.88
CA GLY A 17 -12.05 25.43 -5.24
C GLY A 17 -10.98 24.61 -5.97
N MET A 18 -11.24 23.34 -6.30
CA MET A 18 -10.36 22.48 -7.08
C MET A 18 -10.76 22.45 -8.55
N GLU A 19 -9.82 22.65 -9.44
CA GLU A 19 -10.05 22.46 -10.88
C GLU A 19 -9.92 20.97 -11.22
N LEU A 20 -11.07 20.31 -11.41
CA LEU A 20 -11.14 18.89 -11.75
C LEU A 20 -11.35 18.72 -13.26
N SER A 21 -10.51 17.92 -13.91
CA SER A 21 -10.82 17.48 -15.26
C SER A 21 -12.05 16.54 -15.21
N ARG A 22 -12.93 16.61 -16.22
CA ARG A 22 -14.09 15.69 -16.34
C ARG A 22 -13.66 14.22 -16.27
N HIS A 23 -12.51 13.89 -16.85
CA HIS A 23 -11.95 12.53 -16.82
C HIS A 23 -11.57 12.07 -15.41
N THR A 24 -11.00 12.94 -14.58
CA THR A 24 -10.63 12.61 -13.20
C THR A 24 -11.87 12.39 -12.35
N LEU A 25 -12.88 13.27 -12.48
CA LEU A 25 -14.14 13.11 -11.78
C LEU A 25 -14.88 11.84 -12.23
N ALA A 26 -14.93 11.57 -13.53
CA ALA A 26 -15.53 10.34 -14.06
C ALA A 26 -14.87 9.08 -13.52
N ARG A 27 -13.54 9.05 -13.41
CA ARG A 27 -12.80 7.92 -12.80
C ARG A 27 -13.16 7.73 -11.32
N ALA A 28 -13.23 8.80 -10.56
CA ALA A 28 -13.60 8.74 -9.15
C ALA A 28 -15.02 8.21 -8.96
N CYS A 29 -15.97 8.73 -9.72
CA CYS A 29 -17.36 8.26 -9.71
C CYS A 29 -17.45 6.79 -10.15
N LEU A 30 -16.73 6.40 -11.21
CA LEU A 30 -16.71 5.02 -11.69
C LEU A 30 -16.16 4.07 -10.62
N SER A 31 -15.04 4.41 -9.96
CA SER A 31 -14.50 3.59 -8.88
C SER A 31 -15.51 3.42 -7.74
N ALA A 32 -16.16 4.49 -7.32
CA ALA A 32 -17.19 4.45 -6.27
C ALA A 32 -18.40 3.59 -6.68
N VAL A 33 -18.88 3.73 -7.91
CA VAL A 33 -20.03 2.97 -8.45
C VAL A 33 -19.67 1.48 -8.56
N VAL A 34 -18.50 1.14 -9.10
CA VAL A 34 -18.03 -0.25 -9.25
C VAL A 34 -17.92 -0.94 -7.89
N VAL A 35 -17.34 -0.26 -6.91
CA VAL A 35 -17.20 -0.80 -5.54
C VAL A 35 -18.56 -1.00 -4.88
N SER A 36 -19.46 -0.03 -4.96
CA SER A 36 -20.82 -0.15 -4.41
C SER A 36 -21.60 -1.25 -5.12
N GLY A 37 -21.48 -1.34 -6.47
CA GLY A 37 -22.09 -2.38 -7.29
C GLY A 37 -21.58 -3.81 -7.00
N GLY A 38 -20.39 -3.95 -6.37
CA GLY A 38 -19.89 -5.22 -5.87
C GLY A 38 -20.34 -5.55 -4.45
N LEU A 39 -20.18 -4.58 -3.53
CA LEU A 39 -20.43 -4.78 -2.10
C LEU A 39 -21.91 -5.00 -1.78
N VAL A 40 -22.82 -4.23 -2.37
CA VAL A 40 -24.26 -4.34 -2.09
C VAL A 40 -24.82 -5.70 -2.51
N PRO A 41 -24.66 -6.18 -3.75
CA PRO A 41 -25.10 -7.50 -4.13
C PRO A 41 -24.44 -8.62 -3.33
N PHE A 42 -23.16 -8.47 -2.96
CA PHE A 42 -22.47 -9.44 -2.13
C PHE A 42 -23.11 -9.58 -0.75
N HIS A 43 -23.49 -8.46 -0.12
CA HIS A 43 -24.17 -8.48 1.17
C HIS A 43 -25.53 -9.19 1.08
N PHE A 44 -26.35 -8.79 0.11
CA PHE A 44 -27.70 -9.33 -0.05
C PHE A 44 -27.79 -10.64 -0.83
N ARG A 45 -26.66 -11.26 -1.24
CA ARG A 45 -26.60 -12.40 -2.17
C ARG A 45 -27.50 -13.59 -1.79
N LYS A 46 -27.73 -13.81 -0.49
CA LYS A 46 -28.59 -14.89 -0.01
C LYS A 46 -30.08 -14.62 -0.19
N HIS A 47 -30.47 -13.35 -0.25
CA HIS A 47 -31.85 -12.89 -0.37
C HIS A 47 -32.24 -12.50 -1.80
N LEU A 48 -31.26 -12.39 -2.72
CA LEU A 48 -31.54 -12.07 -4.12
C LEU A 48 -32.14 -13.26 -4.88
N PRO A 49 -33.09 -13.04 -5.80
CA PRO A 49 -33.52 -14.04 -6.75
C PRO A 49 -32.36 -14.63 -7.56
N VAL A 50 -32.47 -15.89 -7.99
CA VAL A 50 -31.38 -16.59 -8.71
C VAL A 50 -30.91 -15.82 -9.93
N TRP A 51 -31.84 -15.31 -10.76
CA TRP A 51 -31.50 -14.56 -11.96
C TRP A 51 -30.74 -13.26 -11.66
N VAL A 52 -31.10 -12.55 -10.58
CA VAL A 52 -30.35 -11.34 -10.12
C VAL A 52 -28.95 -11.71 -9.67
N ARG A 53 -28.80 -12.82 -8.93
CA ARG A 53 -27.47 -13.32 -8.52
C ARG A 53 -26.59 -13.62 -9.72
N VAL A 54 -27.14 -14.31 -10.72
CA VAL A 54 -26.41 -14.64 -11.95
C VAL A 54 -26.02 -13.38 -12.70
N ALA A 55 -26.95 -12.41 -12.85
CA ALA A 55 -26.67 -11.13 -13.51
C ALA A 55 -25.55 -10.34 -12.80
N CYS A 56 -25.62 -10.22 -11.46
CA CYS A 56 -24.58 -9.53 -10.70
C CYS A 56 -23.22 -10.22 -10.83
N LEU A 57 -23.16 -11.55 -10.74
CA LEU A 57 -21.91 -12.30 -10.98
C LEU A 57 -21.38 -12.08 -12.40
N ALA A 58 -22.25 -12.14 -13.42
CA ALA A 58 -21.87 -11.89 -14.80
C ALA A 58 -21.25 -10.48 -14.97
N LEU A 59 -21.86 -9.46 -14.36
CA LEU A 59 -21.33 -8.08 -14.36
C LEU A 59 -19.97 -7.96 -13.66
N ILE A 60 -19.82 -8.61 -12.48
CA ILE A 60 -18.55 -8.63 -11.75
C ILE A 60 -17.46 -9.27 -12.62
N PHE A 61 -17.73 -10.46 -13.18
CA PHE A 61 -16.75 -11.17 -14.02
C PHE A 61 -16.49 -10.49 -15.36
N ALA A 62 -17.49 -9.85 -15.97
CA ALA A 62 -17.29 -9.03 -17.15
C ALA A 62 -16.36 -7.83 -16.85
N SER A 63 -16.58 -7.16 -15.70
CA SER A 63 -15.70 -6.07 -15.27
C SER A 63 -14.26 -6.55 -15.02
N ILE A 64 -14.08 -7.70 -14.36
CA ILE A 64 -12.77 -8.33 -14.18
C ILE A 64 -12.15 -8.70 -15.53
N GLY A 65 -12.93 -9.29 -16.46
CA GLY A 65 -12.48 -9.63 -17.80
C GLY A 65 -11.97 -8.40 -18.56
N ILE A 66 -12.70 -7.29 -18.50
CA ILE A 66 -12.26 -6.01 -19.10
C ILE A 66 -10.93 -5.56 -18.47
N CYS A 67 -10.81 -5.63 -17.13
CA CYS A 67 -9.57 -5.31 -16.43
C CYS A 67 -8.41 -6.23 -16.84
N CYS A 68 -8.66 -7.52 -16.98
CA CYS A 68 -7.64 -8.49 -17.45
C CYS A 68 -7.19 -8.21 -18.89
N VAL A 69 -8.13 -7.93 -19.80
CA VAL A 69 -7.80 -7.56 -21.19
C VAL A 69 -6.98 -6.28 -21.23
N TRP A 70 -7.37 -5.29 -20.43
CA TRP A 70 -6.62 -4.03 -20.34
C TRP A 70 -5.22 -4.25 -19.78
N ASN A 71 -5.10 -5.03 -18.70
CA ASN A 71 -3.82 -5.40 -18.10
C ASN A 71 -2.92 -6.14 -19.10
N PHE A 72 -3.48 -7.09 -19.85
CA PHE A 72 -2.76 -7.81 -20.90
C PHE A 72 -2.25 -6.86 -22.01
N ARG A 73 -3.06 -5.88 -22.43
CA ARG A 73 -2.63 -4.87 -23.41
C ARG A 73 -1.47 -4.01 -22.88
N ILE A 74 -1.56 -3.57 -21.61
CA ILE A 74 -0.47 -2.84 -20.97
C ILE A 74 0.79 -3.71 -20.91
N MET A 75 0.67 -4.96 -20.47
CA MET A 75 1.80 -5.89 -20.43
C MET A 75 2.44 -6.05 -21.82
N ARG A 76 1.63 -6.29 -22.84
CA ARG A 76 2.15 -6.44 -24.22
C ARG A 76 2.92 -5.20 -24.65
N SER A 77 2.36 -4.00 -24.44
CA SER A 77 3.04 -2.77 -24.77
C SER A 77 4.33 -2.57 -23.97
N HIS A 78 4.36 -3.02 -22.72
CA HIS A 78 5.53 -2.92 -21.85
C HIS A 78 6.58 -4.01 -22.12
N VAL A 79 6.22 -5.15 -22.73
CA VAL A 79 7.19 -6.13 -23.23
C VAL A 79 7.97 -5.55 -24.41
N GLU A 80 7.28 -4.82 -25.29
CA GLU A 80 7.90 -4.12 -26.42
C GLU A 80 8.70 -2.87 -25.95
N ASN A 81 8.11 -2.11 -25.01
CA ASN A 81 8.70 -0.91 -24.42
C ASN A 81 8.57 -0.96 -22.88
N PRO A 82 9.53 -1.56 -22.16
CA PRO A 82 9.46 -1.68 -20.70
C PRO A 82 9.24 -0.33 -20.01
N PRO A 83 8.47 -0.29 -18.90
CA PRO A 83 8.14 0.96 -18.20
C PRO A 83 9.39 1.77 -17.88
N GLU A 84 9.39 3.05 -18.19
CA GLU A 84 10.54 3.93 -17.99
C GLU A 84 10.79 4.26 -16.52
N TRP A 85 9.82 3.97 -15.66
CA TRP A 85 9.84 4.32 -14.25
C TRP A 85 10.52 3.24 -13.39
N ASP A 86 9.88 2.82 -12.35
CA ASP A 86 10.45 1.99 -11.29
C ASP A 86 11.03 0.65 -11.79
N PHE A 87 10.38 -0.03 -12.75
CA PHE A 87 10.91 -1.29 -13.25
C PHE A 87 12.29 -1.13 -13.91
N ARG A 88 12.48 -0.09 -14.74
CA ARG A 88 13.81 0.16 -15.35
C ARG A 88 14.87 0.42 -14.29
N VAL A 89 14.52 1.14 -13.23
CA VAL A 89 15.39 1.37 -12.09
C VAL A 89 15.77 0.05 -11.42
N PHE A 90 14.82 -0.85 -11.18
CA PHE A 90 15.09 -2.16 -10.59
C PHE A 90 16.00 -3.02 -11.49
N TRP A 91 15.74 -3.01 -12.80
CA TRP A 91 16.58 -3.70 -13.77
C TRP A 91 17.99 -3.12 -13.81
N MET A 92 18.17 -1.79 -13.77
CA MET A 92 19.49 -1.15 -13.69
C MET A 92 20.26 -1.57 -12.43
N TYR A 93 19.58 -1.59 -11.26
CA TYR A 93 20.22 -2.08 -10.04
C TYR A 93 20.72 -3.51 -10.24
N GLY A 94 19.90 -4.37 -10.82
CA GLY A 94 20.31 -5.74 -11.16
C GLY A 94 21.50 -5.78 -12.11
N LYS A 95 21.55 -4.93 -13.15
CA LYS A 95 22.68 -4.85 -14.10
C LYS A 95 23.98 -4.44 -13.45
N VAL A 96 23.94 -3.43 -12.59
CA VAL A 96 25.12 -2.98 -11.83
C VAL A 96 25.62 -4.11 -10.93
N LEU A 97 24.71 -4.80 -10.22
CA LEU A 97 25.06 -5.96 -9.36
C LEU A 97 25.63 -7.13 -10.14
N ALA A 98 25.03 -7.50 -11.27
CA ALA A 98 25.47 -8.61 -12.10
C ALA A 98 26.92 -8.46 -12.64
N ARG A 99 27.43 -7.22 -12.69
CA ARG A 99 28.83 -6.92 -13.03
C ARG A 99 29.70 -6.60 -11.81
N HIS A 100 29.22 -6.90 -10.59
CA HIS A 100 29.89 -6.59 -9.33
C HIS A 100 30.16 -5.10 -9.08
N GLY A 101 29.34 -4.20 -9.70
CA GLY A 101 29.38 -2.76 -9.46
C GLY A 101 28.73 -2.36 -8.14
N ASN A 102 29.03 -1.14 -7.68
CA ASN A 102 28.44 -0.60 -6.46
C ASN A 102 27.16 0.19 -6.76
N VAL A 103 26.00 -0.40 -6.53
CA VAL A 103 24.67 0.19 -6.81
C VAL A 103 24.39 1.50 -6.06
N TYR A 104 25.20 1.87 -5.08
CA TYR A 104 25.02 3.11 -4.31
C TYR A 104 25.83 4.27 -4.86
N LEU A 105 26.66 4.03 -5.89
CA LEU A 105 27.44 5.07 -6.56
C LEU A 105 26.72 5.58 -7.81
N PRO A 106 26.42 6.88 -7.91
CA PRO A 106 25.80 7.47 -9.11
C PRO A 106 26.60 7.27 -10.39
N SER A 107 27.92 7.16 -10.31
CA SER A 107 28.81 6.91 -11.44
C SER A 107 28.48 5.60 -12.20
N GLU A 108 27.97 4.60 -11.51
CA GLU A 108 27.61 3.31 -12.09
C GLU A 108 26.40 3.36 -13.04
N TYR A 109 25.66 4.48 -13.03
CA TYR A 109 24.43 4.64 -13.82
C TYR A 109 24.58 5.51 -15.07
N GLN A 110 25.76 6.08 -15.31
CA GLN A 110 25.97 7.01 -16.41
C GLN A 110 25.73 6.38 -17.79
N GLU A 111 26.05 5.09 -17.96
CA GLU A 111 25.80 4.34 -19.20
C GLU A 111 24.31 4.13 -19.51
N PHE A 112 23.42 4.24 -18.50
CA PHE A 112 21.99 4.04 -18.68
C PHE A 112 21.23 5.33 -19.02
N LYS A 113 21.89 6.47 -19.15
CA LYS A 113 21.25 7.76 -19.47
C LYS A 113 20.34 7.70 -20.70
N GLU A 114 20.77 6.99 -21.73
CA GLU A 114 20.03 6.87 -22.98
C GLU A 114 18.71 6.11 -22.84
N LEU A 115 18.57 5.29 -21.80
CA LEU A 115 17.34 4.52 -21.54
C LEU A 115 16.18 5.37 -20.97
N PHE A 116 16.45 6.63 -20.56
CA PHE A 116 15.52 7.50 -19.83
C PHE A 116 15.26 8.82 -20.56
N GLN A 117 15.20 8.81 -21.88
CA GLN A 117 15.15 10.05 -22.70
C GLN A 117 13.86 10.86 -22.54
N SER A 118 12.76 10.27 -22.01
CA SER A 118 11.43 10.91 -22.03
C SER A 118 11.09 11.73 -20.76
N ASP A 119 11.77 11.50 -19.64
CA ASP A 119 11.53 12.24 -18.39
C ASP A 119 12.84 12.64 -17.70
N THR A 120 13.28 13.86 -18.00
CA THR A 120 14.56 14.40 -17.51
C THR A 120 14.60 14.53 -15.98
N GLN A 121 13.50 14.91 -15.32
CA GLN A 121 13.48 15.11 -13.87
C GLN A 121 13.61 13.77 -13.10
N PHE A 122 12.85 12.77 -13.51
CA PHE A 122 12.93 11.45 -12.89
C PHE A 122 14.28 10.79 -13.19
N THR A 123 14.76 10.93 -14.40
CA THR A 123 16.06 10.44 -14.84
C THR A 123 17.19 11.01 -13.99
N GLU A 124 17.22 12.33 -13.82
CA GLU A 124 18.22 12.99 -12.99
C GLU A 124 18.15 12.52 -11.53
N ALA A 125 16.96 12.42 -10.96
CA ALA A 125 16.79 11.95 -9.58
C ALA A 125 17.28 10.49 -9.41
N SER A 126 16.98 9.61 -10.37
CA SER A 126 17.33 8.19 -10.27
C SER A 126 18.80 7.92 -10.58
N LEU A 127 19.39 8.62 -11.55
CA LEU A 127 20.79 8.40 -11.96
C LEU A 127 21.80 9.12 -11.05
N ASN A 128 21.42 10.25 -10.47
CA ASN A 128 22.34 11.08 -9.69
C ASN A 128 22.36 10.72 -8.19
N VAL A 129 21.47 9.84 -7.73
CA VAL A 129 21.35 9.50 -6.31
C VAL A 129 21.89 8.10 -5.98
N GLY A 130 21.97 7.20 -6.98
CA GLY A 130 22.23 5.79 -6.73
C GLY A 130 21.00 5.04 -6.19
N ALA A 131 21.18 3.82 -5.76
CA ALA A 131 20.10 3.01 -5.23
C ALA A 131 19.62 3.53 -3.86
N THR A 132 18.35 3.85 -3.73
CA THR A 132 17.74 4.30 -2.47
C THR A 132 17.19 3.16 -1.62
N TYR A 133 17.10 1.97 -2.16
CA TYR A 133 16.68 0.76 -1.46
C TYR A 133 17.80 0.20 -0.60
N PRO A 134 17.48 -0.36 0.60
CA PRO A 134 18.50 -0.94 1.47
C PRO A 134 19.14 -2.22 0.86
N PRO A 135 20.32 -2.65 1.35
CA PRO A 135 21.08 -3.76 0.76
C PRO A 135 20.29 -5.06 0.60
N HIS A 136 19.45 -5.41 1.57
CA HIS A 136 18.65 -6.63 1.50
C HIS A 136 17.61 -6.62 0.36
N SER A 137 17.13 -5.45 -0.06
CA SER A 137 16.23 -5.33 -1.21
C SER A 137 16.92 -5.67 -2.53
N MET A 138 18.24 -5.53 -2.60
CA MET A 138 19.03 -5.83 -3.79
C MET A 138 18.96 -7.31 -4.18
N LEU A 139 18.77 -8.21 -3.21
CA LEU A 139 18.55 -9.64 -3.48
C LEU A 139 17.34 -9.91 -4.40
N LEU A 140 16.34 -9.01 -4.38
CA LEU A 140 15.17 -9.10 -5.26
C LEU A 140 15.49 -8.62 -6.67
N PHE A 141 16.40 -7.65 -6.83
CA PHE A 141 16.66 -6.99 -8.09
C PHE A 141 17.85 -7.61 -8.86
N GLU A 142 18.80 -8.19 -8.16
CA GLU A 142 19.97 -8.82 -8.79
C GLU A 142 19.62 -9.82 -9.91
N PRO A 143 18.64 -10.76 -9.72
CA PRO A 143 18.31 -11.71 -10.77
C PRO A 143 17.83 -11.07 -12.08
N LEU A 144 17.28 -9.84 -12.03
CA LEU A 144 16.83 -9.12 -13.22
C LEU A 144 18.01 -8.71 -14.12
N GLY A 145 19.19 -8.50 -13.51
CA GLY A 145 20.39 -8.07 -14.22
C GLY A 145 21.01 -9.13 -15.14
N PHE A 146 20.74 -10.41 -14.91
CA PHE A 146 21.28 -11.50 -15.75
C PHE A 146 20.60 -11.65 -17.11
N SER A 147 19.51 -10.92 -17.35
CA SER A 147 18.75 -10.97 -18.59
C SER A 147 18.65 -9.59 -19.28
N ASN A 148 18.24 -9.57 -20.55
CA ASN A 148 17.87 -8.34 -21.20
C ASN A 148 16.60 -7.75 -20.58
N ILE A 149 16.35 -6.46 -20.76
CA ILE A 149 15.26 -5.73 -20.13
C ILE A 149 13.86 -6.31 -20.43
N HIS A 150 13.65 -6.83 -21.64
CA HIS A 150 12.36 -7.39 -22.06
C HIS A 150 12.08 -8.72 -21.33
N THR A 151 13.08 -9.62 -21.26
CA THR A 151 12.98 -10.88 -20.53
C THR A 151 12.84 -10.63 -19.03
N ALA A 152 13.62 -9.70 -18.47
CA ALA A 152 13.51 -9.29 -17.07
C ALA A 152 12.10 -8.77 -16.74
N TYR A 153 11.52 -7.93 -17.62
CA TYR A 153 10.16 -7.43 -17.45
C TYR A 153 9.12 -8.54 -17.48
N LEU A 154 9.25 -9.49 -18.41
CA LEU A 154 8.32 -10.62 -18.51
C LEU A 154 8.35 -11.47 -17.23
N LEU A 155 9.55 -11.82 -16.73
CA LEU A 155 9.70 -12.55 -15.47
C LEU A 155 9.13 -11.78 -14.28
N TRP A 156 9.39 -10.48 -14.23
CA TRP A 156 8.85 -9.58 -13.21
C TRP A 156 7.33 -9.52 -13.24
N TYR A 157 6.76 -9.40 -14.44
CA TYR A 157 5.31 -9.38 -14.62
C TYR A 157 4.65 -10.70 -14.18
N VAL A 158 5.25 -11.84 -14.51
CA VAL A 158 4.76 -13.16 -14.06
C VAL A 158 4.78 -13.24 -12.54
N LEU A 159 5.89 -12.84 -11.89
CA LEU A 159 6.01 -12.80 -10.44
C LEU A 159 4.92 -11.90 -9.79
N GLN A 160 4.75 -10.68 -10.30
CA GLN A 160 3.74 -9.74 -9.78
C GLN A 160 2.32 -10.26 -9.99
N THR A 161 2.03 -10.89 -11.13
CA THR A 161 0.72 -11.50 -11.41
C THR A 161 0.44 -12.67 -10.49
N ALA A 162 1.42 -13.53 -10.25
CA ALA A 162 1.28 -14.64 -9.29
C ALA A 162 1.00 -14.11 -7.86
N ALA A 163 1.71 -13.06 -7.45
CA ALA A 163 1.48 -12.40 -6.17
C ALA A 163 0.07 -11.79 -6.07
N LEU A 164 -0.40 -11.13 -7.14
CA LEU A 164 -1.75 -10.58 -7.23
C LEU A 164 -2.82 -11.66 -7.09
N LEU A 165 -2.71 -12.77 -7.81
CA LEU A 165 -3.67 -13.88 -7.75
C LEU A 165 -3.68 -14.53 -6.36
N ALA A 166 -2.51 -14.74 -5.76
CA ALA A 166 -2.40 -15.24 -4.39
C ALA A 166 -3.01 -14.27 -3.36
N ALA A 167 -2.81 -12.96 -3.54
CA ALA A 167 -3.41 -11.94 -2.69
C ALA A 167 -4.95 -11.93 -2.80
N ILE A 168 -5.52 -12.05 -4.02
CA ILE A 168 -6.97 -12.16 -4.24
C ILE A 168 -7.53 -13.37 -3.46
N GLU A 169 -6.88 -14.52 -3.57
CA GLU A 169 -7.32 -15.74 -2.88
C GLU A 169 -7.22 -15.61 -1.34
N LEU A 170 -6.15 -14.97 -0.83
CA LEU A 170 -6.03 -14.73 0.61
C LEU A 170 -7.08 -13.74 1.12
N LEU A 171 -7.34 -12.64 0.40
CA LEU A 171 -8.41 -11.69 0.73
C LEU A 171 -9.77 -12.40 0.81
N ARG A 172 -10.07 -13.27 -0.16
CA ARG A 172 -11.28 -14.07 -0.17
C ARG A 172 -11.39 -14.95 1.07
N ARG A 173 -10.30 -15.63 1.44
CA ARG A 173 -10.30 -16.56 2.60
C ARG A 173 -10.38 -15.85 3.93
N ILE A 174 -9.64 -14.76 4.08
CA ILE A 174 -9.50 -14.05 5.36
C ILE A 174 -10.74 -13.21 5.66
N PHE A 175 -11.21 -12.40 4.69
CA PHE A 175 -12.22 -11.36 4.95
C PHE A 175 -13.61 -11.64 4.37
N LEU A 176 -13.73 -12.54 3.39
CA LEU A 176 -14.99 -12.75 2.68
C LEU A 176 -15.63 -14.12 2.98
N GLY A 177 -15.20 -14.73 4.08
CA GLY A 177 -15.83 -15.96 4.65
C GLY A 177 -15.85 -17.14 3.69
N GLY A 178 -14.87 -17.26 2.81
CA GLY A 178 -14.78 -18.36 1.85
C GLY A 178 -15.96 -18.44 0.87
N SER A 179 -16.69 -17.33 0.62
CA SER A 179 -17.95 -17.26 -0.14
C SER A 179 -17.84 -17.74 -1.60
N GLY A 180 -16.96 -18.68 -1.91
CA GLY A 180 -16.81 -19.28 -3.23
C GLY A 180 -16.52 -18.24 -4.32
N VAL A 181 -17.22 -18.37 -5.45
CA VAL A 181 -17.08 -17.51 -6.62
C VAL A 181 -17.43 -16.04 -6.34
N TRP A 182 -18.39 -15.78 -5.45
CA TRP A 182 -18.77 -14.42 -5.04
C TRP A 182 -17.64 -13.69 -4.32
N GLY A 183 -17.01 -14.36 -3.36
CA GLY A 183 -15.87 -13.80 -2.64
C GLY A 183 -14.67 -13.56 -3.54
N LEU A 184 -14.39 -14.50 -4.46
CA LEU A 184 -13.32 -14.35 -5.44
C LEU A 184 -13.56 -13.15 -6.36
N GLY A 185 -14.78 -13.05 -6.91
CA GLY A 185 -15.17 -11.94 -7.77
C GLY A 185 -15.10 -10.60 -7.05
N LEU A 186 -15.59 -10.53 -5.81
CA LEU A 186 -15.53 -9.29 -5.03
C LEU A 186 -14.09 -8.90 -4.67
N ALA A 187 -13.25 -9.84 -4.23
CA ALA A 187 -11.85 -9.55 -3.91
C ALA A 187 -11.10 -9.00 -5.12
N ALA A 188 -11.28 -9.64 -6.30
CA ALA A 188 -10.68 -9.18 -7.54
C ALA A 188 -11.21 -7.80 -7.95
N LEU A 189 -12.53 -7.59 -7.89
CA LEU A 189 -13.17 -6.32 -8.24
C LEU A 189 -12.65 -5.17 -7.36
N LEU A 190 -12.58 -5.38 -6.04
CA LEU A 190 -12.07 -4.40 -5.09
C LEU A 190 -10.61 -4.05 -5.37
N LEU A 191 -9.77 -5.04 -5.67
CA LEU A 191 -8.37 -4.78 -6.06
C LEU A 191 -8.27 -3.99 -7.35
N PHE A 192 -8.96 -4.41 -8.42
CA PHE A 192 -8.89 -3.73 -9.72
C PHE A 192 -9.54 -2.34 -9.73
N ALA A 193 -10.52 -2.08 -8.87
CA ALA A 193 -11.11 -0.76 -8.71
C ALA A 193 -10.19 0.24 -8.01
N LEU A 194 -9.17 -0.23 -7.27
CA LEU A 194 -8.17 0.65 -6.62
C LEU A 194 -7.20 1.23 -7.63
N ARG A 195 -7.04 2.55 -7.58
CA ARG A 195 -6.04 3.25 -8.40
C ARG A 195 -4.62 2.73 -8.18
N GLY A 196 -4.28 2.37 -6.94
CA GLY A 196 -2.98 1.81 -6.59
C GLY A 196 -2.61 0.57 -7.41
N THR A 197 -3.58 -0.26 -7.79
CA THR A 197 -3.39 -1.43 -8.66
C THR A 197 -2.87 -1.02 -10.04
N TRP A 198 -3.53 -0.05 -10.68
CA TRP A 198 -3.14 0.42 -12.02
C TRP A 198 -1.79 1.11 -12.03
N VAL A 199 -1.49 1.92 -11.01
CA VAL A 199 -0.18 2.56 -10.87
C VAL A 199 0.90 1.50 -10.65
N THR A 200 0.63 0.47 -9.84
CA THR A 200 1.55 -0.65 -9.63
C THR A 200 1.88 -1.39 -10.92
N ILE A 201 0.86 -1.67 -11.76
CA ILE A 201 1.04 -2.34 -13.05
C ILE A 201 1.84 -1.46 -14.00
N ASN A 202 1.45 -0.18 -14.15
CA ASN A 202 2.08 0.73 -15.10
C ASN A 202 3.55 1.03 -14.78
N PHE A 203 3.92 1.09 -13.50
CA PHE A 203 5.29 1.38 -13.08
C PHE A 203 6.14 0.12 -12.87
N GLY A 204 5.52 -1.07 -12.93
CA GLY A 204 6.19 -2.32 -12.59
C GLY A 204 6.62 -2.42 -11.14
N GLN A 205 5.82 -1.85 -10.22
CA GLN A 205 6.11 -1.76 -8.79
C GLN A 205 5.95 -3.10 -8.04
N THR A 206 6.57 -3.18 -6.86
CA THR A 206 6.60 -4.37 -5.98
C THR A 206 5.34 -4.56 -5.11
N ASN A 207 4.31 -3.72 -5.24
CA ASN A 207 3.24 -3.64 -4.24
C ASN A 207 2.35 -4.87 -4.15
N PHE A 208 2.24 -5.70 -5.20
CA PHE A 208 1.52 -6.97 -5.09
C PHE A 208 2.25 -7.97 -4.21
N LEU A 209 3.60 -7.99 -4.26
CA LEU A 209 4.41 -8.78 -3.33
C LEU A 209 4.23 -8.29 -1.90
N VAL A 210 4.25 -6.97 -1.68
CA VAL A 210 4.04 -6.38 -0.36
C VAL A 210 2.65 -6.72 0.18
N LEU A 211 1.59 -6.57 -0.64
CA LEU A 211 0.23 -6.93 -0.25
C LEU A 211 0.13 -8.41 0.13
N LEU A 212 0.72 -9.30 -0.70
CA LEU A 212 0.76 -10.74 -0.41
C LEU A 212 1.44 -11.04 0.92
N LEU A 213 2.60 -10.45 1.17
CA LEU A 213 3.37 -10.68 2.41
C LEU A 213 2.65 -10.13 3.65
N ILE A 214 1.98 -8.97 3.53
CA ILE A 214 1.14 -8.42 4.60
C ILE A 214 -0.08 -9.33 4.86
N LEU A 215 -0.70 -9.89 3.82
CA LEU A 215 -1.81 -10.84 3.99
C LEU A 215 -1.36 -12.16 4.62
N LEU A 216 -0.17 -12.67 4.27
CA LEU A 216 0.42 -13.83 4.92
C LEU A 216 0.75 -13.54 6.39
N TYR A 217 1.31 -12.35 6.67
CA TYR A 217 1.52 -11.87 8.04
C TYR A 217 0.18 -11.76 8.79
N TRP A 218 -0.84 -11.18 8.19
CA TRP A 218 -2.17 -11.04 8.77
C TRP A 218 -2.78 -12.40 9.14
N ARG A 219 -2.72 -13.37 8.21
CA ARG A 219 -3.24 -14.72 8.43
C ARG A 219 -2.55 -15.42 9.60
N ASP A 220 -1.24 -15.23 9.71
CA ASP A 220 -0.38 -15.97 10.63
C ASP A 220 0.06 -15.14 11.85
N HIS A 221 -0.52 -13.96 12.09
CA HIS A 221 -0.02 -12.94 13.02
C HIS A 221 0.19 -13.37 14.48
N GLU A 222 -0.41 -14.48 14.89
CA GLU A 222 -0.20 -15.10 16.21
C GLU A 222 0.88 -16.20 16.19
N LEU A 223 1.33 -16.62 15.03
CA LEU A 223 2.29 -17.70 14.85
C LEU A 223 3.71 -17.15 14.64
N PRO A 224 4.76 -17.84 15.11
CA PRO A 224 6.15 -17.38 14.93
C PRO A 224 6.54 -17.11 13.48
N ARG A 225 6.03 -17.90 12.52
CA ARG A 225 6.27 -17.72 11.08
C ARG A 225 5.79 -16.37 10.52
N ALA A 226 4.88 -15.69 11.21
CA ALA A 226 4.49 -14.32 10.86
C ALA A 226 5.69 -13.38 10.83
N GLY A 227 6.68 -13.59 11.70
CA GLY A 227 7.91 -12.84 11.69
C GLY A 227 8.72 -12.98 10.40
N VAL A 228 8.69 -14.16 9.77
CA VAL A 228 9.34 -14.38 8.47
C VAL A 228 8.65 -13.58 7.37
N TRP A 229 7.31 -13.59 7.34
CA TRP A 229 6.54 -12.79 6.37
C TRP A 229 6.79 -11.31 6.52
N LEU A 230 6.90 -10.84 7.77
CA LEU A 230 7.19 -9.44 8.06
C LEU A 230 8.62 -9.07 7.61
N ALA A 231 9.61 -9.91 7.86
CA ALA A 231 10.99 -9.71 7.40
C ALA A 231 11.09 -9.66 5.87
N LEU A 232 10.41 -10.57 5.16
CA LEU A 232 10.32 -10.55 3.70
C LEU A 232 9.60 -9.29 3.20
N GLY A 233 8.56 -8.83 3.89
CA GLY A 233 7.89 -7.57 3.57
C GLY A 233 8.82 -6.37 3.70
N ILE A 234 9.64 -6.32 4.76
CA ILE A 234 10.67 -5.29 4.99
C ILE A 234 11.74 -5.34 3.88
N LEU A 235 12.13 -6.55 3.44
CA LEU A 235 13.05 -6.73 2.31
C LEU A 235 12.50 -6.07 1.04
N VAL A 236 11.21 -6.25 0.74
CA VAL A 236 10.60 -5.70 -0.47
C VAL A 236 10.39 -4.19 -0.35
N LYS A 237 9.94 -3.72 0.82
CA LYS A 237 9.64 -2.29 1.07
C LYS A 237 9.87 -1.95 2.54
N LEU A 238 10.79 -1.04 2.79
CA LEU A 238 11.23 -0.68 4.15
C LEU A 238 10.09 -0.20 5.06
N TYR A 239 9.05 0.47 4.53
CA TYR A 239 7.95 0.96 5.35
C TYR A 239 7.20 -0.14 6.11
N VAL A 240 7.27 -1.38 5.65
CA VAL A 240 6.66 -2.54 6.34
C VAL A 240 7.23 -2.73 7.76
N VAL A 241 8.42 -2.19 8.05
CA VAL A 241 9.03 -2.22 9.39
C VAL A 241 8.12 -1.60 10.46
N PHE A 242 7.31 -0.60 10.11
CA PHE A 242 6.36 0.00 11.06
C PHE A 242 5.31 -0.99 11.58
N LEU A 243 5.05 -2.08 10.86
CA LEU A 243 4.15 -3.13 11.32
C LEU A 243 4.70 -3.90 12.53
N LEU A 244 6.01 -3.83 12.82
CA LEU A 244 6.61 -4.34 14.06
C LEU A 244 5.99 -3.72 15.31
N LEU A 245 5.44 -2.52 15.21
CA LEU A 245 4.74 -1.89 16.32
C LEU A 245 3.62 -2.78 16.88
N TYR A 246 2.91 -3.50 16.01
CA TYR A 246 1.81 -4.37 16.42
C TYR A 246 2.27 -5.55 17.31
N PRO A 247 3.19 -6.45 16.89
CA PRO A 247 3.64 -7.56 17.73
C PRO A 247 4.40 -7.08 18.98
N LEU A 248 5.09 -5.93 18.93
CA LEU A 248 5.73 -5.33 20.12
C LEU A 248 4.68 -4.93 21.18
N LEU A 249 3.63 -4.22 20.79
CA LEU A 249 2.55 -3.82 21.69
C LEU A 249 1.75 -5.00 22.23
N ARG A 250 1.62 -6.05 21.43
CA ARG A 250 0.94 -7.31 21.77
C ARG A 250 1.82 -8.27 22.57
N ARG A 251 3.10 -7.94 22.78
CA ARG A 251 4.10 -8.81 23.44
C ARG A 251 4.25 -10.18 22.75
N GLN A 252 4.12 -10.21 21.45
CA GLN A 252 4.33 -11.40 20.62
C GLN A 252 5.82 -11.59 20.34
N TRP A 253 6.60 -11.85 21.42
CA TRP A 253 8.07 -11.86 21.35
C TRP A 253 8.65 -12.86 20.36
N LEU A 254 7.97 -13.99 20.13
CA LEU A 254 8.41 -14.97 19.14
C LEU A 254 8.30 -14.41 17.72
N VAL A 255 7.23 -13.68 17.39
CA VAL A 255 7.07 -13.01 16.10
C VAL A 255 8.17 -11.97 15.91
N VAL A 256 8.44 -11.14 16.94
CA VAL A 256 9.52 -10.15 16.91
C VAL A 256 10.87 -10.82 16.72
N ALA A 257 11.18 -11.88 17.49
CA ALA A 257 12.43 -12.61 17.39
C ALA A 257 12.62 -13.22 15.98
N TRP A 258 11.59 -13.87 15.42
CA TRP A 258 11.66 -14.41 14.07
C TRP A 258 11.82 -13.31 13.00
N THR A 259 11.19 -12.15 13.19
CA THR A 259 11.41 -11.02 12.29
C THR A 259 12.87 -10.56 12.32
N VAL A 260 13.44 -10.39 13.53
CA VAL A 260 14.84 -9.97 13.68
C VAL A 260 15.78 -11.00 13.08
N VAL A 261 15.63 -12.28 13.45
CA VAL A 261 16.49 -13.36 12.93
C VAL A 261 16.41 -13.45 11.41
N SER A 262 15.21 -13.44 10.84
CA SER A 262 15.04 -13.49 9.38
C SER A 262 15.62 -12.27 8.69
N SER A 263 15.45 -11.07 9.26
CA SER A 263 16.04 -9.84 8.72
C SER A 263 17.58 -9.87 8.77
N LEU A 264 18.17 -10.41 9.85
CA LEU A 264 19.62 -10.58 9.96
C LEU A 264 20.14 -11.60 8.94
N LEU A 265 19.42 -12.71 8.73
CA LEU A 265 19.79 -13.70 7.70
C LEU A 265 19.71 -13.09 6.30
N LEU A 266 18.69 -12.27 5.99
CA LEU A 266 18.57 -11.56 4.73
C LEU A 266 19.69 -10.50 4.55
N ALA A 267 20.03 -9.78 5.62
CA ALA A 267 21.16 -8.83 5.62
C ALA A 267 22.49 -9.55 5.40
N PHE A 268 22.68 -10.69 6.05
CA PHE A 268 23.89 -11.52 5.83
C PHE A 268 23.96 -12.07 4.40
N ALA A 269 22.85 -12.59 3.87
CA ALA A 269 22.78 -13.03 2.47
C ALA A 269 23.12 -11.87 1.52
N SER A 270 22.60 -10.67 1.76
CA SER A 270 22.92 -9.50 0.95
C SER A 270 24.39 -9.07 1.08
N LEU A 271 25.00 -9.21 2.26
CA LEU A 271 26.42 -8.96 2.45
C LEU A 271 27.28 -9.93 1.60
N LEU A 272 26.89 -11.20 1.52
CA LEU A 272 27.59 -12.20 0.71
C LEU A 272 27.45 -11.93 -0.80
N VAL A 273 26.27 -11.51 -1.23
CA VAL A 273 25.96 -11.23 -2.65
C VAL A 273 26.57 -9.92 -3.12
N LEU A 274 26.40 -8.84 -2.38
CA LEU A 274 26.89 -7.51 -2.76
C LEU A 274 28.38 -7.32 -2.48
N GLY A 275 28.94 -8.09 -1.58
CA GLY A 275 30.26 -7.86 -1.00
C GLY A 275 30.27 -6.72 0.04
N PRO A 276 31.29 -6.70 0.92
CA PRO A 276 31.35 -5.75 2.04
C PRO A 276 31.32 -4.29 1.60
N THR A 277 32.09 -3.95 0.57
CA THR A 277 32.20 -2.56 0.09
C THR A 277 30.84 -2.01 -0.32
N THR A 278 30.12 -2.70 -1.19
CA THR A 278 28.80 -2.28 -1.66
C THR A 278 27.78 -2.29 -0.52
N PHE A 279 27.77 -3.33 0.32
CA PHE A 279 26.86 -3.42 1.46
C PHE A 279 27.00 -2.23 2.41
N PHE A 280 28.24 -1.88 2.82
CA PHE A 280 28.47 -0.77 3.76
C PHE A 280 28.35 0.60 3.11
N SER A 281 28.45 0.72 1.77
CA SER A 281 28.24 1.97 1.06
C SER A 281 26.83 2.56 1.28
N TYR A 282 25.81 1.73 1.47
CA TYR A 282 24.45 2.21 1.82
C TYR A 282 24.44 3.05 3.09
N PHE A 283 25.18 2.62 4.12
CA PHE A 283 25.22 3.28 5.42
C PHE A 283 26.18 4.47 5.46
N THR A 284 27.17 4.51 4.60
CA THR A 284 28.14 5.62 4.54
C THR A 284 27.70 6.73 3.59
N LEU A 285 27.08 6.37 2.46
CA LEU A 285 26.63 7.35 1.46
C LEU A 285 25.24 7.91 1.74
N HIS A 286 24.41 7.23 2.54
CA HIS A 286 23.03 7.66 2.87
C HIS A 286 22.23 8.08 1.63
N PRO A 287 22.09 7.25 0.58
CA PRO A 287 21.58 7.68 -0.72
C PRO A 287 20.18 8.30 -0.65
N ALA A 288 19.32 7.85 0.26
CA ALA A 288 18.00 8.43 0.45
C ALA A 288 18.04 9.92 0.90
N SER A 289 19.13 10.38 1.53
CA SER A 289 19.28 11.78 1.94
C SER A 289 19.59 12.72 0.78
N HIS A 290 20.02 12.17 -0.35
CA HIS A 290 20.33 12.91 -1.57
C HIS A 290 19.13 13.01 -2.54
N LEU A 291 17.99 12.42 -2.17
CA LEU A 291 16.77 12.59 -2.96
C LEU A 291 16.39 14.06 -3.07
N PRO A 292 16.04 14.53 -4.28
CA PRO A 292 15.60 15.91 -4.47
C PRO A 292 14.41 16.24 -3.58
N SER A 293 14.38 17.45 -3.04
CA SER A 293 13.32 17.90 -2.12
C SER A 293 11.91 17.81 -2.72
N TRP A 294 11.79 17.93 -4.06
CA TRP A 294 10.52 17.79 -4.75
C TRP A 294 9.89 16.41 -4.59
N VAL A 295 10.68 15.34 -4.40
CA VAL A 295 10.17 13.97 -4.17
C VAL A 295 9.30 13.91 -2.93
N TYR A 296 9.65 14.68 -1.90
CA TYR A 296 8.88 14.73 -0.66
C TYR A 296 7.64 15.62 -0.73
N SER A 297 7.67 16.68 -1.56
CA SER A 297 6.58 17.64 -1.71
C SER A 297 5.66 17.36 -2.92
N GLU A 298 6.02 16.42 -3.80
CA GLU A 298 5.25 16.09 -4.99
C GLU A 298 3.85 15.55 -4.61
N ARG A 299 2.84 15.85 -5.44
CA ARG A 299 1.44 15.46 -5.19
C ARG A 299 1.21 13.96 -5.19
N ILE A 300 2.08 13.17 -5.83
CA ILE A 300 2.03 11.72 -5.77
C ILE A 300 2.37 11.18 -4.38
N ASN A 301 3.13 11.95 -3.58
CA ASN A 301 3.43 11.62 -2.18
C ASN A 301 2.29 12.09 -1.28
N GLN A 302 1.66 11.14 -0.59
CA GLN A 302 0.47 11.34 0.24
C GLN A 302 0.74 11.08 1.73
N SER A 303 2.01 11.21 2.15
CA SER A 303 2.39 11.11 3.57
C SER A 303 2.02 12.37 4.35
N LEU A 304 1.95 12.27 5.68
CA LEU A 304 1.78 13.40 6.58
C LEU A 304 2.87 14.47 6.36
N LEU A 305 4.13 14.05 6.18
CA LEU A 305 5.23 14.98 5.89
C LEU A 305 4.99 15.76 4.59
N ALA A 306 4.58 15.07 3.52
CA ALA A 306 4.32 15.69 2.24
C ALA A 306 3.21 16.74 2.31
N VAL A 307 2.12 16.44 3.05
CA VAL A 307 1.01 17.39 3.25
C VAL A 307 1.47 18.62 4.01
N ILE A 308 2.26 18.46 5.08
CA ILE A 308 2.82 19.59 5.85
C ILE A 308 3.73 20.44 4.97
N LEU A 309 4.63 19.83 4.19
CA LEU A 309 5.54 20.56 3.28
C LEU A 309 4.77 21.35 2.22
N ARG A 310 3.74 20.76 1.60
CA ARG A 310 2.89 21.47 0.62
C ARG A 310 2.10 22.62 1.23
N SER A 311 1.62 22.44 2.45
CA SER A 311 0.88 23.47 3.17
C SER A 311 1.78 24.63 3.60
N SER A 312 3.01 24.34 4.06
CA SER A 312 3.99 25.37 4.45
C SER A 312 4.48 26.18 3.26
N ASN A 313 4.66 25.56 2.09
CA ASN A 313 5.09 26.25 0.87
C ASN A 313 4.02 27.21 0.29
N ARG A 314 2.73 27.00 0.60
CA ARG A 314 1.65 27.90 0.17
C ARG A 314 1.57 29.21 0.95
N GLY A 315 2.14 29.26 2.16
CA GLY A 315 2.03 30.41 3.06
C GLY A 315 3.34 31.04 3.55
N LEU A 316 4.46 30.34 3.50
CA LEU A 316 5.68 30.69 4.24
C LEU A 316 6.95 30.50 3.40
N GLY A 317 7.03 30.85 2.16
CA GLY A 317 8.23 30.77 1.31
C GLY A 317 9.36 29.85 1.84
N SER A 318 9.84 28.91 1.03
CA SER A 318 10.92 27.95 1.27
C SER A 318 10.94 27.23 2.65
N HIS A 319 10.56 25.94 2.64
CA HIS A 319 10.72 24.95 3.71
C HIS A 319 10.77 25.54 5.12
N GLY A 320 9.61 25.98 5.65
CA GLY A 320 9.57 26.64 6.94
C GLY A 320 10.21 25.77 8.03
N PRO A 321 11.05 26.32 8.89
CA PRO A 321 11.77 25.61 9.94
C PRO A 321 10.86 24.79 10.88
N LEU A 322 9.55 25.05 10.84
CA LEU A 322 8.53 24.36 11.63
C LEU A 322 7.97 23.08 10.99
N ALA A 323 8.25 22.78 9.73
CA ALA A 323 7.64 21.62 9.07
C ALA A 323 8.08 20.27 9.68
N GLN A 324 9.37 20.12 9.97
CA GLN A 324 9.87 18.89 10.61
C GLN A 324 9.41 18.73 12.06
N PRO A 325 9.52 19.74 12.95
CA PRO A 325 8.96 19.63 14.30
C PRO A 325 7.47 19.35 14.33
N LEU A 326 6.68 19.98 13.45
CA LEU A 326 5.25 19.73 13.33
C LEU A 326 4.97 18.29 12.89
N PHE A 327 5.70 17.79 11.88
CA PHE A 327 5.60 16.39 11.46
C PHE A 327 5.90 15.45 12.63
N LEU A 328 6.99 15.64 13.35
CA LEU A 328 7.37 14.79 14.48
C LEU A 328 6.31 14.82 15.60
N ALA A 329 5.78 16.00 15.93
CA ALA A 329 4.74 16.13 16.95
C ALA A 329 3.45 15.39 16.57
N LEU A 330 2.97 15.58 15.33
CA LEU A 330 1.76 14.91 14.85
C LEU A 330 1.98 13.39 14.65
N ALA A 331 3.15 12.99 14.17
CA ALA A 331 3.52 11.58 14.04
C ALA A 331 3.55 10.88 15.39
N LEU A 332 4.15 11.51 16.40
CA LEU A 332 4.18 11.00 17.76
C LEU A 332 2.77 10.90 18.35
N LEU A 333 1.94 11.92 18.18
CA LEU A 333 0.54 11.91 18.62
C LEU A 333 -0.23 10.73 18.01
N LEU A 334 -0.18 10.56 16.68
CA LEU A 334 -0.85 9.46 15.98
C LEU A 334 -0.31 8.10 16.43
N ALA A 335 1.00 7.96 16.60
CA ALA A 335 1.62 6.74 17.09
C ALA A 335 1.22 6.42 18.53
N CYS A 336 1.18 7.41 19.44
CA CYS A 336 0.74 7.23 20.82
C CYS A 336 -0.73 6.83 20.89
N VAL A 337 -1.62 7.50 20.17
CA VAL A 337 -3.04 7.16 20.11
C VAL A 337 -3.24 5.75 19.56
N THR A 338 -2.57 5.42 18.45
CA THR A 338 -2.64 4.08 17.87
C THR A 338 -2.13 3.02 18.86
N SER A 339 -1.00 3.27 19.50
CA SER A 339 -0.42 2.35 20.49
C SER A 339 -1.35 2.12 21.68
N TRP A 340 -1.96 3.19 22.19
CA TRP A 340 -2.95 3.11 23.26
C TRP A 340 -4.17 2.29 22.83
N LEU A 341 -4.71 2.51 21.63
CA LEU A 341 -5.83 1.75 21.10
C LEU A 341 -5.47 0.26 20.90
N VAL A 342 -4.33 -0.05 20.30
CA VAL A 342 -3.86 -1.44 20.14
C VAL A 342 -3.72 -2.14 21.49
N TYR A 343 -3.20 -1.43 22.50
CA TYR A 343 -3.09 -1.97 23.84
C TYR A 343 -4.46 -2.25 24.48
N ARG A 344 -5.42 -1.34 24.29
CA ARG A 344 -6.81 -1.50 24.79
C ARG A 344 -7.56 -2.62 24.09
N LEU A 345 -7.31 -2.82 22.79
CA LEU A 345 -7.98 -3.81 21.93
C LEU A 345 -7.40 -5.23 22.06
N ARG A 346 -6.81 -5.61 23.17
CA ARG A 346 -6.12 -6.90 23.35
C ARG A 346 -6.94 -8.13 22.92
N ARG A 347 -8.27 -8.08 22.98
CA ARG A 347 -9.16 -9.17 22.60
C ARG A 347 -9.61 -9.16 21.13
N ARG A 348 -9.30 -8.10 20.36
CA ARG A 348 -9.69 -7.93 18.96
C ARG A 348 -8.51 -7.44 18.12
N CYS A 349 -7.76 -8.43 17.66
CA CYS A 349 -6.50 -8.22 16.95
C CYS A 349 -6.67 -7.44 15.65
N GLU A 350 -7.78 -7.64 14.94
CA GLU A 350 -8.00 -7.14 13.58
C GLU A 350 -8.01 -5.62 13.52
N TYR A 351 -8.71 -4.95 14.43
CA TYR A 351 -8.72 -3.48 14.50
C TYR A 351 -7.34 -2.90 14.81
N GLY A 352 -6.62 -3.54 15.74
CA GLY A 352 -5.30 -3.08 16.16
C GLY A 352 -4.30 -3.15 14.99
N LEU A 353 -4.31 -4.26 14.25
CA LEU A 353 -3.43 -4.43 13.10
C LEU A 353 -3.83 -3.52 11.94
N ALA A 354 -5.14 -3.33 11.69
CA ALA A 354 -5.66 -2.40 10.68
C ALA A 354 -5.24 -0.95 10.98
N LEU A 355 -5.32 -0.52 12.25
CA LEU A 355 -4.87 0.81 12.69
C LEU A 355 -3.37 1.02 12.44
N VAL A 356 -2.53 0.02 12.75
CA VAL A 356 -1.09 0.10 12.50
C VAL A 356 -0.79 0.13 11.00
N LEU A 357 -1.54 -0.60 10.15
CA LEU A 357 -1.40 -0.53 8.70
C LEU A 357 -1.66 0.88 8.16
N VAL A 358 -2.75 1.52 8.60
CA VAL A 358 -3.06 2.88 8.15
C VAL A 358 -2.03 3.88 8.70
N LEU A 359 -1.64 3.73 9.99
CA LEU A 359 -0.59 4.56 10.59
C LEU A 359 0.71 4.49 9.78
N THR A 360 1.09 3.29 9.32
CA THR A 360 2.28 3.07 8.48
C THR A 360 2.24 3.94 7.22
N LEU A 361 1.09 3.98 6.53
CA LEU A 361 0.92 4.81 5.34
C LEU A 361 0.93 6.31 5.65
N LEU A 362 0.34 6.72 6.76
CA LEU A 362 0.32 8.13 7.16
C LEU A 362 1.71 8.64 7.50
N LEU A 363 2.51 7.84 8.20
CA LEU A 363 3.79 8.28 8.77
C LEU A 363 5.00 8.04 7.87
N TYR A 364 4.96 7.07 6.95
CA TYR A 364 6.10 6.82 6.07
C TYR A 364 6.30 8.01 5.12
N PRO A 365 7.46 8.71 5.14
CA PRO A 365 7.65 9.96 4.40
C PRO A 365 7.54 9.82 2.88
N GLY A 366 7.74 8.62 2.35
CA GLY A 366 7.66 8.29 0.92
C GLY A 366 6.37 7.56 0.54
N THR A 367 5.24 7.79 1.21
CA THR A 367 3.96 7.12 0.87
C THR A 367 3.40 7.64 -0.44
N LEU A 368 3.59 6.86 -1.49
CA LEU A 368 3.07 7.15 -2.82
C LEU A 368 1.68 6.54 -3.02
N VAL A 369 0.92 7.08 -3.97
CA VAL A 369 -0.47 6.62 -4.25
C VAL A 369 -0.59 5.11 -4.45
N HIS A 370 0.40 4.47 -5.08
CA HIS A 370 0.34 3.02 -5.29
C HIS A 370 0.50 2.19 -4.01
N TYR A 371 0.94 2.77 -2.88
CA TYR A 371 0.97 2.08 -1.58
C TYR A 371 -0.43 1.94 -0.98
N THR A 372 -1.41 2.74 -1.47
CA THR A 372 -2.81 2.64 -1.00
C THR A 372 -3.46 1.29 -1.25
N LEU A 373 -2.80 0.41 -2.03
CA LEU A 373 -3.23 -0.96 -2.25
C LEU A 373 -3.45 -1.72 -0.93
N ILE A 374 -2.62 -1.47 0.07
CA ILE A 374 -2.74 -2.11 1.38
C ILE A 374 -3.93 -1.58 2.21
N LEU A 375 -4.52 -0.42 1.86
CA LEU A 375 -5.75 0.08 2.50
C LEU A 375 -6.95 -0.84 2.28
N LEU A 376 -6.89 -1.74 1.31
CA LEU A 376 -7.94 -2.72 1.12
C LEU A 376 -8.16 -3.58 2.37
N ILE A 377 -7.09 -3.89 3.12
CA ILE A 377 -7.19 -4.68 4.35
C ILE A 377 -7.99 -3.93 5.43
N PRO A 378 -7.64 -2.69 5.83
CA PRO A 378 -8.45 -1.92 6.79
C PRO A 378 -9.90 -1.70 6.34
N LEU A 379 -10.13 -1.48 5.05
CA LEU A 379 -11.49 -1.33 4.51
C LEU A 379 -12.31 -2.62 4.62
N LEU A 380 -11.68 -3.78 4.41
CA LEU A 380 -12.32 -5.07 4.60
C LEU A 380 -12.58 -5.39 6.08
N VAL A 381 -11.72 -4.93 7.00
CA VAL A 381 -12.02 -4.98 8.44
C VAL A 381 -13.25 -4.14 8.76
N ILE A 382 -13.37 -2.92 8.26
CA ILE A 382 -14.57 -2.09 8.44
C ILE A 382 -15.80 -2.79 7.83
N TRP A 383 -15.63 -3.42 6.67
CA TRP A 383 -16.69 -4.20 6.02
C TRP A 383 -17.14 -5.42 6.84
N GLU A 384 -16.23 -6.12 7.47
CA GLU A 384 -16.56 -7.26 8.34
C GLU A 384 -17.46 -6.82 9.50
N TYR A 385 -17.19 -5.63 10.05
CA TYR A 385 -17.92 -5.07 11.18
C TYR A 385 -18.97 -4.02 10.78
N ARG A 386 -19.48 -4.07 9.56
CA ARG A 386 -20.43 -3.10 8.99
C ARG A 386 -21.71 -2.90 9.78
N GLU A 387 -22.13 -3.91 10.56
CA GLU A 387 -23.34 -3.85 11.36
C GLU A 387 -23.18 -2.94 12.59
N ASP A 388 -21.95 -2.78 13.07
CA ASP A 388 -21.61 -1.86 14.16
C ASP A 388 -21.30 -0.43 13.65
N PHE A 389 -21.28 -0.26 12.32
CA PHE A 389 -20.95 1.02 11.73
C PHE A 389 -22.17 1.96 11.73
N PRO A 390 -22.00 3.28 12.03
CA PRO A 390 -23.09 4.23 11.90
C PRO A 390 -23.74 4.21 10.52
N GLY A 391 -25.05 4.00 10.44
CA GLY A 391 -25.76 3.78 9.18
C GLY A 391 -25.65 2.35 8.60
N GLY A 392 -25.05 1.40 9.35
CA GLY A 392 -24.98 -0.02 8.98
C GLY A 392 -24.26 -0.23 7.64
N ILE A 393 -24.84 -1.13 6.82
CA ILE A 393 -24.30 -1.46 5.49
C ILE A 393 -24.16 -0.23 4.60
N TRP A 394 -25.13 0.67 4.60
CA TRP A 394 -25.15 1.83 3.70
C TRP A 394 -24.08 2.85 4.08
N GLY A 395 -23.88 3.09 5.39
CA GLY A 395 -22.78 3.91 5.88
C GLY A 395 -21.42 3.34 5.51
N THR A 396 -21.24 2.03 5.67
CA THR A 396 -19.99 1.32 5.31
C THR A 396 -19.72 1.37 3.81
N VAL A 397 -20.71 1.08 2.97
CA VAL A 397 -20.58 1.18 1.50
C VAL A 397 -20.25 2.61 1.09
N GLY A 398 -20.93 3.59 1.66
CA GLY A 398 -20.69 5.01 1.40
C GLY A 398 -19.24 5.41 1.75
N LEU A 399 -18.75 5.00 2.91
CA LEU A 399 -17.35 5.25 3.31
C LEU A 399 -16.35 4.61 2.35
N ILE A 400 -16.51 3.31 2.04
CA ILE A 400 -15.60 2.61 1.13
C ILE A 400 -15.61 3.26 -0.25
N ALA A 401 -16.80 3.56 -0.80
CA ALA A 401 -16.95 4.25 -2.08
C ALA A 401 -16.28 5.63 -2.07
N PHE A 402 -16.45 6.40 -0.99
CA PHE A 402 -15.79 7.70 -0.80
C PHE A 402 -14.26 7.56 -0.80
N VAL A 403 -13.70 6.58 -0.07
CA VAL A 403 -12.26 6.33 -0.02
C VAL A 403 -11.72 5.98 -1.41
N TYR A 404 -12.39 5.08 -2.13
CA TYR A 404 -12.01 4.72 -3.50
C TYR A 404 -12.06 5.91 -4.46
N GLY A 405 -13.14 6.69 -4.39
CA GLY A 405 -13.29 7.92 -5.16
C GLY A 405 -12.17 8.93 -4.87
N SER A 406 -11.86 9.15 -3.59
CA SER A 406 -10.81 10.08 -3.15
C SER A 406 -9.41 9.66 -3.63
N ILE A 407 -9.10 8.35 -3.59
CA ILE A 407 -7.84 7.81 -4.13
C ILE A 407 -7.79 7.96 -5.66
N ALA A 408 -8.92 7.74 -6.34
CA ALA A 408 -9.00 7.86 -7.80
C ALA A 408 -8.90 9.31 -8.29
N LEU A 409 -9.32 10.29 -7.49
CA LEU A 409 -9.19 11.71 -7.81
C LEU A 409 -7.73 12.14 -7.96
N GLN A 410 -6.83 11.67 -7.11
CA GLN A 410 -5.40 12.06 -7.08
C GLN A 410 -5.19 13.58 -7.09
N GLN A 411 -6.11 14.34 -6.52
CA GLN A 411 -6.01 15.80 -6.51
C GLN A 411 -5.71 16.32 -5.10
N GLY A 412 -4.73 17.23 -5.04
CA GLY A 412 -4.30 17.78 -3.76
C GLY A 412 -3.91 16.68 -2.78
N ASP A 413 -4.51 16.72 -1.58
CA ASP A 413 -4.27 15.81 -0.48
C ASP A 413 -5.44 14.82 -0.27
N SER A 414 -6.24 14.55 -1.32
CA SER A 414 -7.45 13.72 -1.22
C SER A 414 -7.18 12.30 -0.74
N THR A 415 -6.07 11.70 -1.19
CA THR A 415 -5.66 10.36 -0.77
C THR A 415 -5.20 10.35 0.69
N PHE A 416 -4.46 11.37 1.13
CA PHE A 416 -4.09 11.52 2.54
C PHE A 416 -5.34 11.68 3.42
N ALA A 417 -6.29 12.54 3.03
CA ALA A 417 -7.53 12.74 3.75
C ALA A 417 -8.34 11.43 3.85
N ALA A 418 -8.39 10.64 2.78
CA ALA A 418 -9.02 9.32 2.79
C ALA A 418 -8.34 8.34 3.77
N MET A 419 -7.01 8.30 3.80
CA MET A 419 -6.26 7.46 4.76
C MET A 419 -6.51 7.91 6.20
N LEU A 420 -6.47 9.21 6.46
CA LEU A 420 -6.75 9.76 7.79
C LEU A 420 -8.19 9.46 8.23
N LEU A 421 -9.16 9.56 7.32
CA LEU A 421 -10.56 9.19 7.59
C LEU A 421 -10.69 7.71 7.96
N VAL A 422 -10.04 6.80 7.21
CA VAL A 422 -10.03 5.37 7.54
C VAL A 422 -9.43 5.13 8.93
N TRP A 423 -8.34 5.81 9.27
CA TRP A 423 -7.73 5.71 10.60
C TRP A 423 -8.68 6.21 11.69
N MET A 424 -9.34 7.37 11.50
CA MET A 424 -10.29 7.94 12.47
C MET A 424 -11.51 7.01 12.66
N VAL A 425 -12.03 6.43 11.59
CA VAL A 425 -13.15 5.49 11.65
C VAL A 425 -12.77 4.23 12.43
N LEU A 426 -11.62 3.63 12.13
CA LEU A 426 -11.14 2.47 12.87
C LEU A 426 -10.91 2.78 14.36
N ALA A 427 -10.34 3.95 14.66
CA ALA A 427 -10.15 4.42 16.03
C ALA A 427 -11.49 4.61 16.75
N GLY A 428 -12.47 5.23 16.10
CA GLY A 428 -13.82 5.41 16.64
C GLY A 428 -14.53 4.09 16.92
N LEU A 429 -14.51 3.16 15.96
CA LEU A 429 -15.08 1.81 16.13
C LEU A 429 -14.39 1.05 17.26
N ALA A 430 -13.07 1.20 17.40
CA ALA A 430 -12.30 0.60 18.47
C ALA A 430 -12.74 1.10 19.85
N VAL A 431 -12.92 2.42 20.01
CA VAL A 431 -13.36 3.05 21.27
C VAL A 431 -14.80 2.64 21.61
N PHE A 432 -15.72 2.74 20.64
CA PHE A 432 -17.12 2.42 20.84
C PHE A 432 -17.33 0.97 21.34
N ARG A 433 -16.61 0.03 20.76
CA ARG A 433 -16.71 -1.39 21.18
C ARG A 433 -16.07 -1.69 22.53
N THR A 434 -15.01 -0.97 22.94
CA THR A 434 -14.44 -1.15 24.27
C THR A 434 -15.42 -0.71 25.37
N GLN A 435 -16.22 0.30 25.11
CA GLN A 435 -17.24 0.78 26.05
C GLN A 435 -18.38 -0.22 26.21
N ASN A 436 -18.90 -0.77 25.11
CA ASN A 436 -20.00 -1.75 25.14
C ASN A 436 -19.64 -3.07 25.85
N LEU A 437 -18.37 -3.48 25.85
CA LEU A 437 -17.94 -4.69 26.56
C LEU A 437 -17.83 -4.47 28.07
N GLN A 438 -17.62 -3.25 28.55
CA GLN A 438 -17.59 -2.93 29.99
C GLN A 438 -19.01 -2.86 30.57
N THR A 439 -20.00 -2.48 29.77
CA THR A 439 -21.42 -2.43 30.21
C THR A 439 -22.11 -3.79 30.24
N ILE A 440 -21.55 -4.83 29.60
CA ILE A 440 -22.14 -6.18 29.54
C ILE A 440 -21.56 -7.12 30.62
N GLN A 441 -20.48 -6.75 31.34
CA GLN A 441 -20.09 -7.49 32.54
C GLN A 441 -20.95 -6.99 33.71
N PRO A 442 -21.92 -7.76 34.18
CA PRO A 442 -22.67 -7.36 35.40
C PRO A 442 -21.70 -7.36 36.59
N GLU A 443 -21.86 -6.36 37.45
CA GLU A 443 -21.33 -6.27 38.82
C GLU A 443 -21.78 -7.50 39.66
N GLY A 444 -21.26 -8.69 39.36
CA GLY A 444 -21.76 -9.91 39.96
C GLY A 444 -20.75 -11.02 40.22
N SER A 445 -19.43 -10.71 40.10
CA SER A 445 -18.38 -11.74 40.37
C SER A 445 -17.67 -11.63 41.71
N ASP A 446 -18.16 -10.79 42.63
CA ASP A 446 -17.57 -10.68 44.00
C ASP A 446 -18.17 -11.66 45.01
N LEU A 447 -18.94 -12.67 44.58
CA LEU A 447 -19.60 -13.61 45.48
C LEU A 447 -19.08 -15.05 45.34
N LEU A 448 -17.79 -15.28 45.18
CA LEU A 448 -17.17 -16.62 45.36
C LEU A 448 -15.74 -16.50 45.90
N THR A 449 -15.59 -15.84 47.05
CA THR A 449 -14.49 -16.13 48.01
C THR A 449 -15.09 -16.54 49.29
N ALA A 450 -15.60 -17.81 49.37
CA ALA A 450 -15.78 -18.52 50.62
C ALA A 450 -14.57 -19.44 50.83
N PRO A 451 -13.88 -19.38 51.95
CA PRO A 451 -12.73 -20.24 52.23
C PRO A 451 -13.25 -21.63 52.67
N HIS A 452 -12.68 -22.67 52.08
CA HIS A 452 -12.58 -23.98 52.73
C HIS A 452 -11.18 -24.53 52.49
#